data_ef44d91c9f14ae7e35dd205a440172be
#
_entry.id   ef44d91c9f14ae7e35dd205a440172be
#
_cell.length_a   1.000
_cell.length_b   1.000
_cell.length_c   1.000
_cell.angle_alpha   90.00
_cell.angle_beta   90.00
_cell.angle_gamma   90.00
#
_symmetry.space_group_name_H-M   'P 1'
#
loop_
_entity.id
_entity.type
_entity.pdbx_description
1 polymer ?
#
loop_
_entity_poly.entity_id
_entity_poly.type
_entity_poly.pdbx_seq_one_letter_code
_entity_poly.pdbx_strand_id
1 'polypeptide(L)'
;MLDEKTLTGKPLSAEELQQLNAYWRAANYLTACQLYLLDNPLLRRPLTAADLKKTIVGHWGTCPGQNFIYTHLDRVIKRDDLDMIYLSGPGHGGNAMVAQDWLDGSYTEVYPNITQDEEGM
;
A
#
# COMPACT_ATOMS: atom_id res chain seq x y z
N MET A 1 -26.34 9.55 -13.32
CA MET A 1 -25.77 9.95 -14.60
C MET A 1 -24.69 10.98 -14.30
N LEU A 2 -23.42 10.67 -14.47
CA LEU A 2 -22.33 11.63 -14.25
C LEU A 2 -22.42 12.69 -15.34
N ASP A 3 -22.46 13.95 -14.93
CA ASP A 3 -22.53 15.08 -15.84
C ASP A 3 -21.27 15.09 -16.73
N GLU A 4 -21.43 15.17 -18.03
CA GLU A 4 -20.34 15.18 -19.03
C GLU A 4 -19.30 16.29 -18.77
N LYS A 5 -19.68 17.36 -18.07
CA LYS A 5 -18.78 18.42 -17.60
C LYS A 5 -17.75 17.96 -16.56
N THR A 6 -18.02 16.86 -15.85
CA THR A 6 -17.09 16.30 -14.85
C THR A 6 -15.93 15.54 -15.48
N LEU A 7 -16.03 15.19 -16.77
CA LEU A 7 -15.03 14.40 -17.49
C LEU A 7 -14.04 15.26 -18.30
N THR A 8 -14.27 16.55 -18.43
CA THR A 8 -13.43 17.46 -19.26
C THR A 8 -12.30 18.16 -18.51
N GLY A 9 -12.25 18.08 -17.17
CA GLY A 9 -11.19 18.63 -16.33
C GLY A 9 -10.16 17.56 -15.92
N LYS A 10 -8.97 17.98 -15.55
CA LYS A 10 -8.02 17.10 -14.85
C LYS A 10 -8.62 16.80 -13.48
N PRO A 11 -8.89 15.53 -13.13
CA PRO A 11 -9.58 15.17 -11.89
C PRO A 11 -8.72 15.42 -10.63
N LEU A 12 -7.42 15.63 -10.81
CA LEU A 12 -6.43 15.85 -9.76
C LEU A 12 -5.54 17.04 -10.11
N SER A 13 -5.14 17.78 -9.08
CA SER A 13 -4.01 18.72 -9.21
C SER A 13 -2.69 17.95 -9.40
N ALA A 14 -1.65 18.63 -9.86
CA ALA A 14 -0.33 18.03 -10.00
C ALA A 14 0.24 17.56 -8.65
N GLU A 15 -0.04 18.31 -7.58
CA GLU A 15 0.39 17.97 -6.22
C GLU A 15 -0.32 16.72 -5.69
N GLU A 16 -1.64 16.65 -5.80
CA GLU A 16 -2.41 15.46 -5.41
C GLU A 16 -1.95 14.22 -6.17
N LEU A 17 -1.71 14.35 -7.47
CA LEU A 17 -1.21 13.24 -8.28
C LEU A 17 0.16 12.77 -7.80
N GLN A 18 1.06 13.69 -7.43
CA GLN A 18 2.37 13.36 -6.89
C GLN A 18 2.26 12.64 -5.54
N GLN A 19 1.40 13.11 -4.64
CA GLN A 19 1.16 12.50 -3.33
C GLN A 19 0.57 11.09 -3.47
N LEU A 20 -0.46 10.91 -4.29
CA LEU A 20 -1.06 9.60 -4.56
C LEU A 20 -0.04 8.61 -5.16
N ASN A 21 0.78 9.09 -6.10
CA ASN A 21 1.83 8.25 -6.69
C ASN A 21 2.90 7.87 -5.66
N ALA A 22 3.29 8.78 -4.77
CA ALA A 22 4.24 8.50 -3.70
C ALA A 22 3.69 7.45 -2.73
N TYR A 23 2.44 7.60 -2.30
CA TYR A 23 1.76 6.67 -1.40
C TYR A 23 1.62 5.27 -2.04
N TRP A 24 1.13 5.20 -3.28
CA TRP A 24 1.00 3.94 -4.02
C TRP A 24 2.34 3.22 -4.18
N ARG A 25 3.42 3.95 -4.48
CA ARG A 25 4.77 3.38 -4.58
C ARG A 25 5.28 2.85 -3.25
N ALA A 26 5.05 3.58 -2.15
CA ALA A 26 5.40 3.14 -0.81
C ALA A 26 4.65 1.84 -0.44
N ALA A 27 3.34 1.79 -0.66
CA ALA A 27 2.53 0.59 -0.43
C ALA A 27 3.01 -0.61 -1.26
N ASN A 28 3.36 -0.41 -2.53
CA ASN A 28 3.93 -1.46 -3.37
C ASN A 28 5.29 -1.94 -2.85
N TYR A 29 6.14 -1.03 -2.39
CA TYR A 29 7.43 -1.38 -1.84
C TYR A 29 7.30 -2.22 -0.57
N LEU A 30 6.45 -1.79 0.37
CA LEU A 30 6.16 -2.54 1.59
C LEU A 30 5.58 -3.92 1.29
N THR A 31 4.69 -4.01 0.32
CA THR A 31 4.15 -5.30 -0.15
C THR A 31 5.26 -6.22 -0.68
N ALA A 32 6.20 -5.68 -1.46
CA ALA A 32 7.34 -6.44 -1.96
C ALA A 32 8.28 -6.88 -0.82
N CYS A 33 8.53 -6.00 0.17
CA CYS A 33 9.29 -6.35 1.36
C CYS A 33 8.65 -7.54 2.10
N GLN A 34 7.36 -7.47 2.39
CA GLN A 34 6.64 -8.55 3.06
C GLN A 34 6.72 -9.88 2.29
N LEU A 35 6.66 -9.84 0.96
CA LEU A 35 6.69 -11.05 0.14
C LEU A 35 8.07 -11.68 0.07
N TYR A 36 9.12 -10.88 -0.03
CA TYR A 36 10.44 -11.36 -0.48
C TYR A 36 11.56 -11.16 0.52
N LEU A 37 11.49 -10.16 1.42
CA LEU A 37 12.61 -9.82 2.30
C LEU A 37 12.46 -10.40 3.71
N LEU A 38 13.59 -10.76 4.31
CA LEU A 38 13.75 -11.08 5.73
C LEU A 38 14.44 -9.96 6.49
N ASP A 39 15.26 -9.19 5.80
CA ASP A 39 16.09 -8.15 6.40
C ASP A 39 16.45 -7.09 5.35
N ASN A 40 17.01 -5.95 5.82
CA ASN A 40 17.49 -4.87 4.98
C ASN A 40 16.40 -4.18 4.12
N PRO A 41 15.21 -3.87 4.68
CA PRO A 41 14.10 -3.32 3.89
C PRO A 41 14.40 -1.94 3.32
N LEU A 42 15.28 -1.16 3.92
CA LEU A 42 15.69 0.15 3.41
C LEU A 42 16.93 0.12 2.49
N LEU A 43 17.38 -1.09 2.10
CA LEU A 43 18.52 -1.29 1.20
C LEU A 43 19.79 -0.52 1.63
N ARG A 44 20.08 -0.49 2.92
CA ARG A 44 21.25 0.21 3.47
C ARG A 44 22.57 -0.40 3.04
N ARG A 45 22.53 -1.62 2.56
CA ARG A 45 23.62 -2.37 1.95
C ARG A 45 23.09 -3.13 0.71
N PRO A 46 23.96 -3.56 -0.21
CA PRO A 46 23.52 -4.42 -1.32
C PRO A 46 22.81 -5.68 -0.81
N LEU A 47 21.75 -6.09 -1.50
CA LEU A 47 21.02 -7.33 -1.17
C LEU A 47 21.90 -8.55 -1.38
N THR A 48 21.75 -9.50 -0.47
CA THR A 48 22.37 -10.83 -0.53
C THR A 48 21.30 -11.91 -0.44
N ALA A 49 21.65 -13.14 -0.76
CA ALA A 49 20.71 -14.26 -0.65
C ALA A 49 20.22 -14.50 0.80
N ALA A 50 20.97 -14.04 1.81
CA ALA A 50 20.58 -14.15 3.21
C ALA A 50 19.42 -13.19 3.59
N ASP A 51 19.25 -12.12 2.84
CA ASP A 51 18.18 -11.14 3.05
C ASP A 51 16.84 -11.59 2.48
N LEU A 52 16.82 -12.68 1.72
CA LEU A 52 15.64 -13.15 1.03
C LEU A 52 14.96 -14.30 1.77
N LYS A 53 13.63 -14.31 1.74
CA LYS A 53 12.83 -15.43 2.24
C LYS A 53 13.10 -16.69 1.44
N LYS A 54 13.30 -17.82 2.14
CA LYS A 54 13.47 -19.13 1.51
C LYS A 54 12.15 -19.66 0.95
N THR A 55 11.03 -19.32 1.61
CA THR A 55 9.69 -19.72 1.18
C THR A 55 8.88 -18.46 0.97
N ILE A 56 8.41 -18.26 -0.24
CA ILE A 56 7.57 -17.12 -0.62
C ILE A 56 6.11 -17.56 -0.51
N VAL A 57 5.35 -16.86 0.33
CA VAL A 57 3.91 -17.06 0.51
C VAL A 57 3.20 -15.77 0.16
N GLY A 58 2.25 -15.84 -0.75
CA GLY A 58 1.52 -14.70 -1.27
C GLY A 58 1.79 -14.49 -2.77
N HIS A 59 1.21 -13.44 -3.31
CA HIS A 59 1.18 -13.24 -4.76
C HIS A 59 1.34 -11.77 -5.12
N TRP A 60 2.43 -11.40 -5.78
CA TRP A 60 2.65 -10.03 -6.22
C TRP A 60 1.62 -9.54 -7.25
N GLY A 61 1.16 -10.41 -8.15
CA GLY A 61 0.42 -10.04 -9.35
C GLY A 61 -0.82 -9.17 -9.14
N THR A 62 -1.55 -9.37 -8.02
CA THR A 62 -2.73 -8.56 -7.69
C THR A 62 -2.44 -7.36 -6.81
N CYS A 63 -1.30 -7.34 -6.13
CA CYS A 63 -0.99 -6.35 -5.10
C CYS A 63 -0.90 -4.91 -5.64
N PRO A 64 -0.21 -4.63 -6.74
CA PRO A 64 -0.15 -3.27 -7.28
C PRO A 64 -1.52 -2.71 -7.66
N GLY A 65 -2.40 -3.55 -8.19
CA GLY A 65 -3.78 -3.18 -8.51
C GLY A 65 -4.61 -2.89 -7.26
N GLN A 66 -4.50 -3.72 -6.23
CA GLN A 66 -5.18 -3.51 -4.95
C GLN A 66 -4.68 -2.22 -4.28
N ASN A 67 -3.37 -2.00 -4.23
CA ASN A 67 -2.79 -0.77 -3.71
C ASN A 67 -3.25 0.46 -4.48
N PHE A 68 -3.38 0.37 -5.80
CA PHE A 68 -3.89 1.46 -6.62
C PHE A 68 -5.35 1.80 -6.28
N ILE A 69 -6.20 0.78 -6.20
CA ILE A 69 -7.62 0.96 -5.86
C ILE A 69 -7.75 1.57 -4.46
N TYR A 70 -7.05 1.02 -3.47
CA TYR A 70 -7.09 1.52 -2.10
C TYR A 70 -6.65 2.98 -2.00
N THR A 71 -5.52 3.34 -2.61
CA THR A 71 -5.00 4.72 -2.61
C THR A 71 -6.01 5.72 -3.15
N HIS A 72 -6.72 5.37 -4.22
CA HIS A 72 -7.74 6.24 -4.80
C HIS A 72 -9.04 6.27 -3.97
N LEU A 73 -9.43 5.15 -3.37
CA LEU A 73 -10.58 5.10 -2.46
C LEU A 73 -10.32 5.92 -1.19
N ASP A 74 -9.14 5.78 -0.58
CA ASP A 74 -8.76 6.57 0.60
C ASP A 74 -8.85 8.08 0.34
N ARG A 75 -8.39 8.52 -0.83
CA ARG A 75 -8.57 9.91 -1.25
C ARG A 75 -10.05 10.34 -1.28
N VAL A 76 -10.91 9.50 -1.83
CA VAL A 76 -12.35 9.80 -1.93
C VAL A 76 -13.01 9.78 -0.55
N ILE A 77 -12.66 8.79 0.27
CA ILE A 77 -13.14 8.66 1.65
C ILE A 77 -12.81 9.92 2.46
N LYS A 78 -11.56 10.35 2.41
CA LYS A 78 -11.11 11.55 3.14
C LYS A 78 -11.72 12.84 2.61
N ARG A 79 -11.84 12.98 1.29
CA ARG A 79 -12.42 14.18 0.67
C ARG A 79 -13.90 14.35 1.02
N ASP A 80 -14.64 13.26 1.03
CA ASP A 80 -16.10 13.27 1.13
C ASP A 80 -16.59 12.84 2.54
N ASP A 81 -15.66 12.59 3.48
CA ASP A 81 -15.92 12.15 4.86
C ASP A 81 -16.84 10.92 4.92
N LEU A 82 -16.44 9.85 4.22
CA LEU A 82 -17.26 8.66 4.03
C LEU A 82 -16.90 7.55 5.02
N ASP A 83 -17.92 6.90 5.58
CA ASP A 83 -17.78 5.63 6.29
C ASP A 83 -17.80 4.48 5.26
N MET A 84 -16.65 3.83 5.04
CA MET A 84 -16.52 2.74 4.07
C MET A 84 -15.78 1.54 4.65
N ILE A 85 -16.15 0.36 4.17
CA ILE A 85 -15.42 -0.89 4.41
C ILE A 85 -14.84 -1.36 3.09
N TYR A 86 -13.51 -1.53 3.03
CA TYR A 86 -12.84 -2.10 1.87
C TYR A 86 -12.71 -3.62 2.02
N LEU A 87 -13.22 -4.35 1.05
CA LEU A 87 -13.14 -5.82 1.01
C LEU A 87 -12.23 -6.26 -0.14
N SER A 88 -11.15 -6.99 0.22
CA SER A 88 -10.26 -7.60 -0.77
C SER A 88 -10.65 -9.06 -1.00
N GLY A 89 -11.11 -9.39 -2.19
CA GLY A 89 -11.48 -10.76 -2.57
C GLY A 89 -10.27 -11.71 -2.69
N PRO A 90 -9.16 -11.31 -3.36
CA PRO A 90 -8.01 -12.20 -3.53
C PRO A 90 -7.22 -12.37 -2.23
N GLY A 91 -7.47 -13.45 -1.47
CA GLY A 91 -6.77 -13.73 -0.22
C GLY A 91 -5.25 -13.84 -0.38
N HIS A 92 -4.76 -14.34 -1.51
CA HIS A 92 -3.33 -14.40 -1.84
C HIS A 92 -2.69 -13.01 -2.05
N GLY A 93 -3.49 -11.96 -2.21
CA GLY A 93 -3.05 -10.56 -2.29
C GLY A 93 -3.12 -9.82 -0.95
N GLY A 94 -3.35 -10.50 0.18
CA GLY A 94 -3.50 -9.91 1.51
C GLY A 94 -2.30 -9.06 1.96
N ASN A 95 -1.12 -9.28 1.39
CA ASN A 95 0.06 -8.46 1.66
C ASN A 95 -0.16 -6.97 1.29
N ALA A 96 -1.00 -6.69 0.29
CA ALA A 96 -1.36 -5.31 -0.03
C ALA A 96 -2.14 -4.65 1.12
N MET A 97 -3.08 -5.37 1.73
CA MET A 97 -3.87 -4.86 2.88
C MET A 97 -2.96 -4.56 4.06
N VAL A 98 -2.09 -5.52 4.45
CA VAL A 98 -1.16 -5.32 5.56
C VAL A 98 -0.21 -4.14 5.30
N ALA A 99 0.25 -3.95 4.07
CA ALA A 99 1.08 -2.81 3.71
C ALA A 99 0.33 -1.47 3.88
N GLN A 100 -0.95 -1.41 3.53
CA GLN A 100 -1.80 -0.23 3.72
C GLN A 100 -2.01 0.06 5.22
N ASP A 101 -2.41 -0.95 5.98
CA ASP A 101 -2.67 -0.83 7.42
C ASP A 101 -1.41 -0.41 8.20
N TRP A 102 -0.23 -0.89 7.78
CA TRP A 102 1.03 -0.45 8.37
C TRP A 102 1.37 1.00 7.97
N LEU A 103 1.14 1.36 6.72
CA LEU A 103 1.48 2.68 6.18
C LEU A 103 0.59 3.78 6.79
N ASP A 104 -0.68 3.51 7.04
CA ASP A 104 -1.60 4.44 7.71
C ASP A 104 -1.50 4.44 9.25
N GLY A 105 -0.79 3.48 9.83
CA GLY A 105 -0.54 3.35 11.26
C GLY A 105 -1.52 2.47 12.02
N SER A 106 -2.63 2.05 11.42
CA SER A 106 -3.65 1.23 12.09
C SER A 106 -3.12 -0.15 12.51
N TYR A 107 -2.18 -0.72 11.74
CA TYR A 107 -1.55 -1.99 12.10
C TYR A 107 -0.79 -1.90 13.42
N THR A 108 -0.03 -0.82 13.63
CA THR A 108 0.75 -0.58 14.87
C THR A 108 -0.17 -0.31 16.07
N GLU A 109 -1.36 0.26 15.86
CA GLU A 109 -2.35 0.43 16.94
C GLU A 109 -2.81 -0.92 17.49
N VAL A 110 -3.02 -1.90 16.62
CA VAL A 110 -3.45 -3.27 17.00
C VAL A 110 -2.27 -4.12 17.48
N TYR A 111 -1.12 -3.97 16.85
CA TYR A 111 0.10 -4.73 17.14
C TYR A 111 1.25 -3.80 17.53
N PRO A 112 1.27 -3.26 18.76
CA PRO A 112 2.22 -2.22 19.17
C PRO A 112 3.70 -2.69 19.20
N ASN A 113 3.95 -3.99 19.10
CA ASN A 113 5.30 -4.53 18.95
C ASN A 113 5.86 -4.40 17.53
N ILE A 114 5.01 -4.08 16.57
CA ILE A 114 5.38 -3.84 15.17
C ILE A 114 5.34 -2.33 14.95
N THR A 115 6.48 -1.70 15.14
CA THR A 115 6.61 -0.25 15.07
C THR A 115 6.54 0.28 13.64
N GLN A 116 6.15 1.54 13.49
CA GLN A 116 6.09 2.19 12.17
C GLN A 116 7.45 2.81 11.81
N ASP A 117 8.49 1.97 11.79
CA ASP A 117 9.89 2.31 11.47
C ASP A 117 10.58 1.14 10.77
N GLU A 118 11.92 1.24 10.59
CA GLU A 118 12.71 0.22 9.91
C GLU A 118 12.67 -1.15 10.62
N GLU A 119 12.53 -1.18 11.95
CA GLU A 119 12.46 -2.43 12.71
C GLU A 119 11.12 -3.14 12.48
N GLY A 120 10.02 -2.37 12.34
CA GLY A 120 8.69 -2.91 12.10
C GLY A 120 8.39 -3.24 10.64
N MET A 121 9.27 -2.84 9.70
CA MET A 121 9.11 -3.16 8.27
C MET A 121 9.40 -4.64 7.98
#